data_d4b56402e275c6d6a33755a145c57230
#
_entry.id   d4b56402e275c6d6a33755a145c57230
#
_cell.length_a   1.000
_cell.length_b   1.000
_cell.length_c   1.000
_cell.angle_alpha   90.00
_cell.angle_beta   90.00
_cell.angle_gamma   90.00
#
_symmetry.space_group_name_H-M   'P 1'
#
loop_
_entity.id
_entity.type
_entity.pdbx_description
1 polymer ?
#
loop_
_entity_poly.entity_id
_entity_poly.type
_entity_poly.pdbx_seq_one_letter_code
_entity_poly.pdbx_strand_id
1 'polypeptide(L)'
;MAFAIRTGAFALVGLGAALLAGCATEPPPPPVVAAPAISPDQLVGKWGFAAYHRDADRARTMKEAAAQCNKPYVIAKGPNGGLMMNLADQAELSELVLKPGPDGQTYLGPAGPAPTADDRIVQNVDPNSFTTVWVDPDNVARYGTSVYERCGQKKV
;
A
#
# COMPACT_ATOMS: atom_id res chain seq x y z
N MET A 1 95.81 -20.18 1.61
CA MET A 1 96.19 -20.41 3.04
C MET A 1 94.99 -20.18 3.88
N ALA A 2 94.67 -21.15 4.78
CA ALA A 2 93.84 -21.13 6.00
C ALA A 2 92.43 -20.60 5.88
N PHE A 3 91.43 -21.45 5.86
CA PHE A 3 90.66 -22.06 6.92
C PHE A 3 90.07 -21.05 7.99
N ALA A 4 88.71 -20.98 8.07
CA ALA A 4 88.02 -21.08 9.34
C ALA A 4 86.49 -21.28 9.10
N ILE A 5 86.06 -22.46 9.48
CA ILE A 5 84.68 -22.88 9.66
C ILE A 5 84.12 -22.21 10.92
N ARG A 6 82.88 -21.64 10.92
CA ARG A 6 82.16 -21.43 12.14
C ARG A 6 80.67 -21.73 11.93
N THR A 7 80.30 -22.79 12.59
CA THR A 7 78.98 -23.28 12.91
C THR A 7 78.14 -22.25 13.70
N GLY A 8 76.88 -22.10 13.40
CA GLY A 8 76.01 -21.29 14.25
C GLY A 8 74.54 -21.37 13.89
N ALA A 9 73.86 -22.21 14.63
CA ALA A 9 72.49 -22.17 15.15
C ALA A 9 71.30 -21.92 14.20
N PHE A 10 70.53 -22.96 14.01
CA PHE A 10 69.16 -22.96 13.54
C PHE A 10 68.24 -22.21 14.54
N ALA A 11 67.58 -21.16 14.13
CA ALA A 11 66.42 -20.58 14.81
C ALA A 11 65.18 -20.87 13.98
N LEU A 12 64.38 -21.81 14.47
CA LEU A 12 63.04 -22.10 13.95
C LEU A 12 62.12 -20.90 14.36
N VAL A 13 61.76 -20.08 13.36
CA VAL A 13 60.67 -19.09 13.54
C VAL A 13 59.38 -19.74 13.10
N GLY A 14 58.52 -20.06 14.08
CA GLY A 14 57.19 -20.58 13.85
C GLY A 14 56.32 -19.54 13.16
N LEU A 15 55.83 -19.91 11.96
CA LEU A 15 54.86 -19.12 11.20
C LEU A 15 53.45 -19.35 11.79
N GLY A 16 53.01 -18.45 12.69
CA GLY A 16 51.66 -18.41 13.19
C GLY A 16 50.69 -17.93 12.09
N ALA A 17 49.95 -18.83 11.49
CA ALA A 17 48.85 -18.51 10.59
C ALA A 17 47.68 -17.98 11.43
N ALA A 18 47.49 -16.66 11.47
CA ALA A 18 46.30 -16.04 12.00
C ALA A 18 45.14 -16.23 11.02
N LEU A 19 44.25 -17.18 11.31
CA LEU A 19 42.97 -17.34 10.62
C LEU A 19 42.05 -16.15 11.01
N LEU A 20 41.99 -15.14 10.17
CA LEU A 20 40.99 -14.08 10.21
C LEU A 20 39.66 -14.70 9.76
N ALA A 21 38.86 -15.20 10.72
CA ALA A 21 37.47 -15.53 10.50
C ALA A 21 36.71 -14.25 10.24
N GLY A 22 36.61 -13.85 8.96
CA GLY A 22 35.72 -12.77 8.54
C GLY A 22 34.28 -13.18 8.78
N CYS A 23 33.63 -12.57 9.77
CA CYS A 23 32.17 -12.62 9.88
C CYS A 23 31.59 -11.95 8.61
N ALA A 24 31.19 -12.72 7.63
CA ALA A 24 30.36 -12.24 6.54
C ALA A 24 29.00 -11.86 7.13
N THR A 25 28.79 -10.56 7.37
CA THR A 25 27.47 -10.05 7.75
C THR A 25 26.57 -10.18 6.52
N GLU A 26 25.67 -11.14 6.55
CA GLU A 26 24.64 -11.32 5.54
C GLU A 26 23.83 -10.02 5.43
N PRO A 27 23.63 -9.46 4.22
CA PRO A 27 22.82 -8.25 4.07
C PRO A 27 21.41 -8.51 4.62
N PRO A 28 20.80 -7.54 5.32
CA PRO A 28 19.46 -7.70 5.84
C PRO A 28 18.49 -8.06 4.72
N PRO A 29 17.54 -9.00 4.93
CA PRO A 29 16.56 -9.33 3.92
C PRO A 29 15.79 -8.09 3.52
N PRO A 30 15.41 -7.96 2.22
CA PRO A 30 14.63 -6.82 1.74
C PRO A 30 13.33 -6.70 2.57
N PRO A 31 12.87 -5.50 2.85
CA PRO A 31 11.65 -5.29 3.62
C PRO A 31 10.49 -6.03 2.94
N VAL A 32 9.84 -6.91 3.67
CA VAL A 32 8.63 -7.60 3.21
C VAL A 32 7.52 -6.55 3.20
N VAL A 33 7.15 -6.07 2.01
CA VAL A 33 5.99 -5.21 1.84
C VAL A 33 4.77 -6.09 2.10
N ALA A 34 4.07 -5.83 3.21
CA ALA A 34 2.85 -6.55 3.54
C ALA A 34 1.81 -6.36 2.41
N ALA A 35 1.12 -7.43 2.03
CA ALA A 35 0.01 -7.32 1.10
C ALA A 35 -1.09 -6.44 1.73
N PRO A 36 -1.82 -5.63 0.92
CA PRO A 36 -2.92 -4.83 1.44
C PRO A 36 -3.95 -5.73 2.13
N ALA A 37 -4.47 -5.29 3.27
CA ALA A 37 -5.47 -6.04 4.04
C ALA A 37 -6.81 -6.19 3.29
N ILE A 38 -7.02 -5.42 2.21
CA ILE A 38 -8.23 -5.36 1.39
C ILE A 38 -7.88 -5.86 -0.01
N SER A 39 -8.68 -6.79 -0.55
CA SER A 39 -8.52 -7.24 -1.92
C SER A 39 -9.34 -6.40 -2.90
N PRO A 40 -8.90 -6.23 -4.18
CA PRO A 40 -9.68 -5.54 -5.20
C PRO A 40 -11.09 -6.13 -5.37
N ASP A 41 -11.25 -7.44 -5.25
CA ASP A 41 -12.54 -8.12 -5.43
C ASP A 41 -13.60 -7.69 -4.40
N GLN A 42 -13.19 -7.20 -3.23
CA GLN A 42 -14.10 -6.64 -2.23
C GLN A 42 -14.72 -5.32 -2.68
N LEU A 43 -14.01 -4.55 -3.52
CA LEU A 43 -14.43 -3.23 -3.97
C LEU A 43 -15.10 -3.25 -5.35
N VAL A 44 -14.91 -4.31 -6.14
CA VAL A 44 -15.60 -4.47 -7.43
C VAL A 44 -17.10 -4.59 -7.22
N GLY A 45 -17.88 -3.86 -8.03
CA GLY A 45 -19.33 -3.92 -7.96
C GLY A 45 -20.05 -2.64 -8.37
N LYS A 46 -21.35 -2.62 -8.05
CA LYS A 46 -22.22 -1.44 -8.23
C LYS A 46 -22.48 -0.82 -6.87
N TRP A 47 -22.23 0.46 -6.77
CA TRP A 47 -22.26 1.21 -5.51
C TRP A 47 -23.15 2.44 -5.63
N GLY A 48 -23.99 2.69 -4.65
CA GLY A 48 -24.52 4.02 -4.43
C GLY A 48 -23.42 4.88 -3.82
N PHE A 49 -23.30 6.12 -4.25
CA PHE A 49 -22.19 7.01 -3.91
C PHE A 49 -22.68 8.35 -3.36
N ALA A 50 -22.10 8.79 -2.25
CA ALA A 50 -22.27 10.12 -1.68
C ALA A 50 -21.00 10.52 -0.90
N ALA A 51 -20.93 11.77 -0.42
CA ALA A 51 -19.80 12.23 0.38
C ALA A 51 -20.23 13.15 1.51
N TYR A 52 -19.43 13.23 2.57
CA TYR A 52 -19.64 14.15 3.70
C TYR A 52 -18.34 14.85 4.10
N HIS A 53 -18.48 16.05 4.67
CA HIS A 53 -17.36 16.81 5.23
C HIS A 53 -17.29 16.78 6.76
N ARG A 54 -18.36 16.40 7.42
CA ARG A 54 -18.45 16.35 8.89
C ARG A 54 -18.94 14.98 9.33
N ASP A 55 -18.27 14.37 10.28
CA ASP A 55 -18.62 13.03 10.78
C ASP A 55 -20.06 12.93 11.29
N ALA A 56 -20.63 14.04 11.81
CA ALA A 56 -22.03 14.10 12.20
C ALA A 56 -23.01 13.80 11.05
N ASP A 57 -22.61 14.04 9.80
CA ASP A 57 -23.41 13.80 8.60
C ASP A 57 -23.30 12.36 8.06
N ARG A 58 -22.35 11.56 8.57
CA ARG A 58 -22.05 10.21 8.06
C ARG A 58 -23.29 9.33 7.93
N ALA A 59 -24.08 9.20 9.00
CA ALA A 59 -25.26 8.32 8.99
C ALA A 59 -26.33 8.74 7.97
N ARG A 60 -26.52 10.02 7.76
CA ARG A 60 -27.40 10.59 6.73
C ARG A 60 -26.85 10.28 5.34
N THR A 61 -25.57 10.54 5.13
CA THR A 61 -24.89 10.34 3.84
C THR A 61 -24.87 8.87 3.41
N MET A 62 -24.73 7.91 4.34
CA MET A 62 -24.87 6.48 4.02
C MET A 62 -26.25 6.15 3.46
N LYS A 63 -27.33 6.73 4.02
CA LYS A 63 -28.69 6.55 3.49
C LYS A 63 -28.84 7.18 2.11
N GLU A 64 -28.26 8.36 1.90
CA GLU A 64 -28.24 9.06 0.60
C GLU A 64 -27.47 8.22 -0.44
N ALA A 65 -26.29 7.69 -0.10
CA ALA A 65 -25.54 6.79 -0.97
C ALA A 65 -26.39 5.57 -1.38
N ALA A 66 -27.02 4.90 -0.42
CA ALA A 66 -27.87 3.74 -0.71
C ALA A 66 -29.05 4.08 -1.65
N ALA A 67 -29.56 5.30 -1.63
CA ALA A 67 -30.62 5.75 -2.52
C ALA A 67 -30.15 6.02 -3.97
N GLN A 68 -28.83 6.14 -4.21
CA GLN A 68 -28.25 6.40 -5.53
C GLN A 68 -28.11 5.16 -6.42
N CYS A 69 -28.60 4.00 -5.99
CA CYS A 69 -28.49 2.74 -6.73
C CYS A 69 -29.29 2.70 -8.05
N ASN A 70 -30.12 3.69 -8.34
CA ASN A 70 -30.74 3.90 -9.64
C ASN A 70 -29.74 4.38 -10.73
N LYS A 71 -28.62 5.03 -10.31
CA LYS A 71 -27.49 5.43 -11.15
C LYS A 71 -26.19 5.05 -10.43
N PRO A 72 -25.87 3.75 -10.36
CA PRO A 72 -24.77 3.31 -9.52
C PRO A 72 -23.41 3.76 -10.06
N TYR A 73 -22.51 4.08 -9.16
CA TYR A 73 -21.09 4.15 -9.42
C TYR A 73 -20.57 2.72 -9.62
N VAL A 74 -19.98 2.44 -10.77
CA VAL A 74 -19.53 1.09 -11.12
C VAL A 74 -18.02 1.02 -10.96
N ILE A 75 -17.56 0.16 -10.07
CA ILE A 75 -16.15 -0.19 -9.94
C ILE A 75 -15.93 -1.53 -10.64
N ALA A 76 -15.19 -1.50 -11.74
CA ALA A 76 -14.83 -2.69 -12.50
C ALA A 76 -13.39 -3.09 -12.24
N LYS A 77 -13.05 -4.35 -12.51
CA LYS A 77 -11.66 -4.81 -12.50
C LYS A 77 -10.92 -4.23 -13.71
N GLY A 78 -9.74 -3.67 -13.48
CA GLY A 78 -8.86 -3.17 -14.53
C GLY A 78 -8.08 -4.28 -15.23
N PRO A 79 -7.50 -3.98 -16.40
CA PRO A 79 -6.76 -4.95 -17.21
C PRO A 79 -5.49 -5.49 -16.52
N ASN A 80 -4.92 -4.72 -15.58
CA ASN A 80 -3.73 -5.12 -14.82
C ASN A 80 -4.07 -5.62 -13.41
N GLY A 81 -5.35 -5.88 -13.13
CA GLY A 81 -5.83 -6.40 -11.84
C GLY A 81 -6.17 -5.33 -10.81
N GLY A 82 -6.06 -4.06 -11.17
CA GLY A 82 -6.52 -2.92 -10.37
C GLY A 82 -8.03 -2.69 -10.48
N LEU A 83 -8.45 -1.49 -10.11
CA LEU A 83 -9.84 -1.03 -10.08
C LEU A 83 -10.02 0.16 -11.02
N MET A 84 -11.02 0.11 -11.90
CA MET A 84 -11.37 1.23 -12.77
C MET A 84 -12.21 2.24 -12.01
N MET A 85 -11.62 3.38 -11.67
CA MET A 85 -12.24 4.47 -10.91
C MET A 85 -11.77 5.84 -11.42
N ASN A 86 -12.50 6.91 -11.07
CA ASN A 86 -12.09 8.27 -11.40
C ASN A 86 -11.02 8.78 -10.42
N LEU A 87 -10.05 9.51 -10.93
CA LEU A 87 -9.19 10.39 -10.14
C LEU A 87 -9.91 11.71 -9.81
N ALA A 88 -9.28 12.55 -8.97
CA ALA A 88 -9.79 13.90 -8.71
C ALA A 88 -9.88 14.69 -10.02
N ASP A 89 -10.97 15.42 -10.20
CA ASP A 89 -11.21 16.31 -11.36
C ASP A 89 -11.14 15.63 -12.75
N GLN A 90 -11.19 14.28 -12.81
CA GLN A 90 -11.16 13.54 -14.07
C GLN A 90 -12.47 12.78 -14.30
N ALA A 91 -13.04 12.97 -15.50
CA ALA A 91 -14.24 12.24 -15.92
C ALA A 91 -13.92 10.82 -16.41
N GLU A 92 -12.72 10.61 -16.93
CA GLU A 92 -12.24 9.34 -17.44
C GLU A 92 -11.88 8.39 -16.27
N LEU A 93 -12.13 7.10 -16.48
CA LEU A 93 -11.71 6.06 -15.55
C LEU A 93 -10.22 5.79 -15.71
N SER A 94 -9.52 5.75 -14.60
CA SER A 94 -8.12 5.30 -14.50
C SER A 94 -8.06 3.99 -13.73
N GLU A 95 -7.07 3.14 -14.06
CA GLU A 95 -6.82 1.96 -13.26
C GLU A 95 -6.05 2.33 -12.00
N LEU A 96 -6.68 2.13 -10.85
CA LEU A 96 -6.11 2.37 -9.52
C LEU A 96 -5.77 1.04 -8.87
N VAL A 97 -4.72 1.03 -8.05
CA VAL A 97 -4.26 -0.15 -7.31
C VAL A 97 -4.37 0.05 -5.81
N LEU A 98 -4.66 -1.03 -5.10
CA LEU A 98 -4.56 -1.05 -3.64
C LEU A 98 -3.10 -1.21 -3.24
N LYS A 99 -2.63 -0.33 -2.37
CA LYS A 99 -1.22 -0.24 -1.94
C LYS A 99 -1.14 -0.28 -0.42
N PRO A 100 -0.26 -1.08 0.18
CA PRO A 100 0.02 -0.98 1.61
C PRO A 100 0.83 0.30 1.86
N GLY A 101 0.45 1.06 2.87
CA GLY A 101 1.23 2.19 3.34
C GLY A 101 2.18 1.83 4.49
N PRO A 102 3.18 2.68 4.75
CA PRO A 102 4.13 2.49 5.84
C PRO A 102 3.49 2.60 7.24
N ASP A 103 2.31 3.18 7.31
CA ASP A 103 1.49 3.38 8.50
C ASP A 103 0.47 2.25 8.74
N GLY A 104 0.53 1.18 7.93
CA GLY A 104 -0.38 0.04 8.01
C GLY A 104 -1.76 0.30 7.38
N GLN A 105 -1.98 1.46 6.78
CA GLN A 105 -3.21 1.75 6.05
C GLN A 105 -3.17 1.19 4.63
N THR A 106 -4.35 0.99 4.05
CA THR A 106 -4.49 0.63 2.64
C THR A 106 -4.85 1.87 1.83
N TYR A 107 -4.05 2.14 0.83
CA TYR A 107 -4.22 3.25 -0.11
C TYR A 107 -4.76 2.75 -1.45
N LEU A 108 -5.56 3.57 -2.10
CA LEU A 108 -6.11 3.34 -3.43
C LEU A 108 -5.75 4.52 -4.33
N GLY A 109 -4.96 4.28 -5.36
CA GLY A 109 -4.50 5.34 -6.27
C GLY A 109 -3.70 4.79 -7.44
N PRO A 110 -3.09 5.67 -8.25
CA PRO A 110 -2.23 5.26 -9.36
C PRO A 110 -1.13 4.29 -8.91
N ALA A 111 -0.63 3.45 -9.82
CA ALA A 111 0.49 2.55 -9.53
C ALA A 111 1.72 3.33 -9.07
N GLY A 112 2.45 2.80 -8.07
CA GLY A 112 3.63 3.42 -7.49
C GLY A 112 3.64 3.40 -5.96
N PRO A 113 4.50 4.19 -5.32
CA PRO A 113 4.58 4.24 -3.87
C PRO A 113 3.31 4.84 -3.25
N ALA A 114 3.08 4.55 -1.96
CA ALA A 114 2.03 5.17 -1.14
C ALA A 114 2.66 5.73 0.15
N PRO A 115 2.12 6.86 0.70
CA PRO A 115 1.05 7.67 0.15
C PRO A 115 1.52 8.69 -0.90
N THR A 116 0.64 9.07 -1.81
CA THR A 116 0.80 10.23 -2.73
C THR A 116 -0.45 11.11 -2.65
N ALA A 117 -0.39 12.33 -3.23
CA ALA A 117 -1.53 13.25 -3.26
C ALA A 117 -2.76 12.67 -3.98
N ASP A 118 -2.54 11.82 -5.00
CA ASP A 118 -3.60 11.19 -5.79
C ASP A 118 -4.19 9.93 -5.12
N ASP A 119 -3.67 9.55 -3.96
CA ASP A 119 -4.16 8.40 -3.22
C ASP A 119 -5.36 8.75 -2.33
N ARG A 120 -6.14 7.72 -2.05
CA ARG A 120 -7.21 7.72 -1.05
C ARG A 120 -6.93 6.63 -0.02
N ILE A 121 -7.13 6.93 1.23
CA ILE A 121 -7.13 5.93 2.30
C ILE A 121 -8.46 5.18 2.22
N VAL A 122 -8.41 3.86 2.14
CA VAL A 122 -9.60 3.00 2.16
C VAL A 122 -9.90 2.61 3.61
N GLN A 123 -11.13 2.86 4.05
CA GLN A 123 -11.54 2.68 5.44
C GLN A 123 -12.90 1.98 5.54
N ASN A 124 -13.20 1.42 6.72
CA ASN A 124 -14.51 0.87 7.07
C ASN A 124 -15.05 -0.13 6.03
N VAL A 125 -14.20 -1.03 5.54
CA VAL A 125 -14.58 -2.00 4.52
C VAL A 125 -15.37 -3.14 5.15
N ASP A 126 -16.59 -3.31 4.66
CA ASP A 126 -17.44 -4.47 4.95
C ASP A 126 -18.09 -4.98 3.64
N PRO A 127 -18.82 -6.10 3.64
CA PRO A 127 -19.43 -6.63 2.42
C PRO A 127 -20.40 -5.67 1.72
N ASN A 128 -20.97 -4.71 2.46
CA ASN A 128 -22.04 -3.83 2.01
C ASN A 128 -21.62 -2.38 1.84
N SER A 129 -20.51 -1.97 2.43
CA SER A 129 -20.06 -0.58 2.38
C SER A 129 -18.55 -0.45 2.50
N PHE A 130 -18.03 0.68 2.05
CA PHE A 130 -16.70 1.17 2.39
C PHE A 130 -16.64 2.68 2.27
N THR A 131 -15.61 3.28 2.86
CA THR A 131 -15.35 4.72 2.73
C THR A 131 -13.94 4.98 2.21
N THR A 132 -13.76 6.11 1.53
CA THR A 132 -12.44 6.59 1.16
C THR A 132 -12.27 8.06 1.54
N VAL A 133 -11.06 8.43 1.94
CA VAL A 133 -10.68 9.83 2.18
C VAL A 133 -9.40 10.13 1.41
N TRP A 134 -9.33 11.29 0.77
CA TRP A 134 -8.17 11.71 0.02
C TRP A 134 -6.96 11.94 0.94
N VAL A 135 -5.75 11.65 0.45
CA VAL A 135 -4.50 12.02 1.12
C VAL A 135 -4.25 13.52 1.02
N ASP A 136 -4.52 14.08 -0.16
CA ASP A 136 -4.38 15.52 -0.42
C ASP A 136 -5.44 16.33 0.35
N PRO A 137 -5.04 17.31 1.18
CA PRO A 137 -5.97 18.10 1.99
C PRO A 137 -6.90 19.00 1.16
N ASP A 138 -6.47 19.45 -0.03
CA ASP A 138 -7.33 20.26 -0.90
C ASP A 138 -8.44 19.38 -1.49
N ASN A 139 -8.12 18.14 -1.84
CA ASN A 139 -9.12 17.16 -2.26
C ASN A 139 -10.06 16.77 -1.12
N VAL A 140 -9.56 16.66 0.13
CA VAL A 140 -10.42 16.45 1.31
C VAL A 140 -11.37 17.63 1.49
N ALA A 141 -10.88 18.86 1.39
CA ALA A 141 -11.70 20.07 1.53
C ALA A 141 -12.77 20.16 0.42
N ARG A 142 -12.47 19.68 -0.78
CA ARG A 142 -13.39 19.74 -1.94
C ARG A 142 -14.38 18.59 -1.96
N TYR A 143 -13.95 17.36 -1.73
CA TYR A 143 -14.75 16.15 -1.94
C TYR A 143 -15.21 15.48 -0.63
N GLY A 144 -14.60 15.82 0.49
CA GLY A 144 -14.89 15.19 1.77
C GLY A 144 -14.52 13.71 1.84
N THR A 145 -15.18 12.99 2.72
CA THR A 145 -15.09 11.53 2.85
C THR A 145 -16.15 10.89 1.96
N SER A 146 -15.73 10.09 1.01
CA SER A 146 -16.61 9.35 0.11
C SER A 146 -17.19 8.12 0.78
N VAL A 147 -18.45 7.85 0.57
CA VAL A 147 -19.20 6.69 1.07
C VAL A 147 -19.70 5.87 -0.11
N TYR A 148 -19.46 4.59 -0.06
CA TYR A 148 -19.94 3.62 -1.04
C TYR A 148 -20.84 2.61 -0.34
N GLU A 149 -22.10 2.50 -0.79
CA GLU A 149 -23.10 1.53 -0.32
C GLU A 149 -23.42 0.55 -1.44
N ARG A 150 -23.27 -0.75 -1.19
CA ARG A 150 -23.42 -1.79 -2.23
C ARG A 150 -24.84 -1.86 -2.72
N CYS A 151 -25.03 -1.77 -4.04
CA CYS A 151 -26.33 -1.90 -4.68
C CYS A 151 -26.75 -3.38 -4.83
N GLY A 152 -28.07 -3.63 -4.72
CA GLY A 152 -28.64 -4.97 -4.92
C GLY A 152 -28.72 -5.80 -3.63
N GLN A 153 -28.24 -5.32 -2.50
CA GLN A 153 -28.47 -5.96 -1.21
C GLN A 153 -29.87 -5.58 -0.70
N LYS A 154 -30.74 -6.58 -0.54
CA LYS A 154 -31.97 -6.35 0.26
C LYS A 154 -31.54 -6.13 1.70
N LYS A 155 -31.81 -4.94 2.25
CA LYS A 155 -31.69 -4.73 3.70
C LYS A 155 -32.67 -5.70 4.36
N VAL A 156 -32.14 -6.65 5.12
CA VAL A 156 -32.90 -7.51 6.02
C VAL A 156 -33.36 -6.70 7.21
#